data_7364cb7898172efa882a204d527dd3c7
#
_entry.id   7364cb7898172efa882a204d527dd3c7
#
_cell.length_a   1.000
_cell.length_b   1.000
_cell.length_c   1.000
_cell.angle_alpha   90.00
_cell.angle_beta   90.00
_cell.angle_gamma   90.00
#
_symmetry.space_group_name_H-M   'P 1'
#
loop_
_entity.id
_entity.type
_entity.pdbx_description
1 polymer ?
#
loop_
_entity_poly.entity_id
_entity_poly.type
_entity_poly.pdbx_seq_one_letter_code
_entity_poly.pdbx_strand_id
1 'polypeptide(L)'
;DVYKRQGAYISNGTILMPSYVNIGAYVDEGTMIDTWATVGSCAQIGKNVHLSGGVGIGGVLEPLQAAPVIIEDDAFVGSRCIVVEGVRVEKEAVLGANVVLTGSTKIIDVTGTKPEEFKGVIPPRSVVIPGSYTKTFPAGDFNVPCALIIGKRKESTNKKTSLNDALRTHNVAV
;
A
#
# COMPACT_ATOMS: atom_id res chain seq x y z
N ASP A 1 5.38 19.37 -11.96
CA ASP A 1 6.77 18.93 -12.19
C ASP A 1 7.01 17.56 -11.56
N VAL A 2 7.80 16.74 -12.23
CA VAL A 2 8.29 15.46 -11.71
C VAL A 2 9.70 15.68 -11.16
N TYR A 3 9.97 15.18 -9.96
CA TYR A 3 11.29 15.23 -9.37
C TYR A 3 11.86 13.83 -9.17
N LYS A 4 12.73 13.40 -10.09
CA LYS A 4 13.46 12.13 -10.02
C LYS A 4 14.91 12.39 -9.61
N ARG A 5 15.35 11.81 -8.49
CA ARG A 5 16.74 11.93 -8.06
C ARG A 5 17.69 11.09 -8.92
N GLN A 6 18.96 11.53 -9.00
CA GLN A 6 20.03 10.71 -9.55
C GLN A 6 20.10 9.36 -8.82
N GLY A 7 20.40 8.26 -9.56
CA GLY A 7 20.42 6.92 -8.99
C GLY A 7 19.04 6.25 -8.79
N ALA A 8 17.94 6.95 -9.08
CA ALA A 8 16.64 6.30 -9.21
C ALA A 8 16.49 5.71 -10.62
N TYR A 9 15.91 4.52 -10.73
CA TYR A 9 15.57 3.88 -11.99
C TYR A 9 14.07 3.98 -12.28
N ILE A 10 13.73 4.43 -13.46
CA ILE A 10 12.35 4.49 -13.97
C ILE A 10 12.33 3.74 -15.30
N SER A 11 11.54 2.70 -15.40
CA SER A 11 11.39 1.89 -16.60
C SER A 11 10.63 2.63 -17.71
N ASN A 12 10.78 2.17 -18.93
CA ASN A 12 10.02 2.69 -20.06
C ASN A 12 8.51 2.43 -19.87
N GLY A 13 7.68 3.34 -20.39
CA GLY A 13 6.22 3.21 -20.29
C GLY A 13 5.64 3.52 -18.91
N THR A 14 6.46 3.98 -17.95
CA THR A 14 5.99 4.50 -16.65
C THR A 14 5.36 5.88 -16.84
N ILE A 15 4.24 6.12 -16.18
CA ILE A 15 3.57 7.43 -16.15
C ILE A 15 3.90 8.12 -14.83
N LEU A 16 4.52 9.29 -14.91
CA LEU A 16 4.81 10.13 -13.75
C LEU A 16 3.98 11.41 -13.82
N MET A 17 3.02 11.56 -12.94
CA MET A 17 2.39 12.85 -12.67
C MET A 17 3.32 13.69 -11.77
N PRO A 18 3.02 14.96 -11.46
CA PRO A 18 3.83 15.74 -10.52
C PRO A 18 4.06 14.97 -9.22
N SER A 19 5.25 14.41 -9.07
CA SER A 19 5.58 13.43 -8.03
C SER A 19 7.08 13.44 -7.72
N TYR A 20 7.49 12.67 -6.71
CA TYR A 20 8.88 12.58 -6.29
C TYR A 20 9.36 11.12 -6.24
N VAL A 21 10.51 10.82 -6.86
CA VAL A 21 11.18 9.52 -6.81
C VAL A 21 12.60 9.69 -6.27
N ASN A 22 12.87 9.07 -5.13
CA ASN A 22 14.10 9.23 -4.38
C ASN A 22 15.23 8.33 -4.89
N ILE A 23 16.46 8.62 -4.41
CA ILE A 23 17.68 7.89 -4.77
C ILE A 23 17.52 6.37 -4.52
N GLY A 24 18.05 5.55 -5.42
CA GLY A 24 18.02 4.09 -5.33
C GLY A 24 16.65 3.45 -5.52
N ALA A 25 15.58 4.24 -5.66
CA ALA A 25 14.26 3.70 -5.94
C ALA A 25 14.23 3.06 -7.34
N TYR A 26 13.46 1.99 -7.47
CA TYR A 26 13.19 1.28 -8.72
C TYR A 26 11.70 1.32 -9.03
N VAL A 27 11.33 1.74 -10.22
CA VAL A 27 9.94 1.76 -10.70
C VAL A 27 9.89 1.03 -12.03
N ASP A 28 9.13 -0.06 -12.09
CA ASP A 28 9.06 -0.92 -13.26
C ASP A 28 8.01 -0.47 -14.28
N GLU A 29 8.01 -1.13 -15.44
CA GLU A 29 7.22 -0.76 -16.63
C GLU A 29 5.72 -0.75 -16.37
N GLY A 30 5.00 0.12 -17.08
CA GLY A 30 3.55 0.24 -17.00
C GLY A 30 3.01 0.82 -15.68
N THR A 31 3.88 1.15 -14.74
CA THR A 31 3.49 1.71 -13.45
C THR A 31 3.12 3.19 -13.57
N MET A 32 2.12 3.61 -12.80
CA MET A 32 1.71 5.00 -12.66
C MET A 32 2.05 5.52 -11.26
N ILE A 33 2.79 6.61 -11.20
CA ILE A 33 3.03 7.42 -9.99
C ILE A 33 2.18 8.68 -10.11
N ASP A 34 1.06 8.73 -9.40
CA ASP A 34 0.08 9.81 -9.52
C ASP A 34 0.50 11.06 -8.74
N THR A 35 -0.32 12.09 -8.83
CA THR A 35 -0.06 13.45 -8.32
C THR A 35 0.27 13.44 -6.83
N TRP A 36 1.39 14.10 -6.48
CA TRP A 36 1.89 14.22 -5.11
C TRP A 36 2.31 12.91 -4.45
N ALA A 37 2.35 11.80 -5.17
CA ALA A 37 2.90 10.57 -4.64
C ALA A 37 4.42 10.68 -4.48
N THR A 38 4.97 10.00 -3.48
CA THR A 38 6.40 9.91 -3.22
C THR A 38 6.84 8.45 -3.19
N VAL A 39 7.95 8.15 -3.87
CA VAL A 39 8.62 6.86 -3.79
C VAL A 39 9.93 7.07 -3.03
N GLY A 40 10.00 6.53 -1.83
CA GLY A 40 11.13 6.70 -0.92
C GLY A 40 12.42 6.02 -1.42
N SER A 41 13.52 6.34 -0.75
CA SER A 41 14.84 5.80 -1.11
C SER A 41 14.85 4.28 -1.11
N CYS A 42 15.41 3.71 -2.18
CA CYS A 42 15.55 2.27 -2.40
C CYS A 42 14.24 1.46 -2.48
N ALA A 43 13.06 2.10 -2.42
CA ALA A 43 11.80 1.40 -2.56
C ALA A 43 11.69 0.70 -3.94
N GLN A 44 11.08 -0.48 -3.97
CA GLN A 44 10.97 -1.31 -5.16
C GLN A 44 9.50 -1.39 -5.58
N ILE A 45 9.19 -0.79 -6.72
CA ILE A 45 7.82 -0.77 -7.28
C ILE A 45 7.82 -1.64 -8.54
N GLY A 46 6.99 -2.67 -8.52
CA GLY A 46 6.86 -3.64 -9.61
C GLY A 46 6.13 -3.09 -10.82
N LYS A 47 5.76 -4.00 -11.74
CA LYS A 47 5.09 -3.70 -13.00
C LYS A 47 3.62 -3.37 -12.81
N ASN A 48 3.10 -2.48 -13.65
CA ASN A 48 1.67 -2.13 -13.71
C ASN A 48 1.09 -1.72 -12.35
N VAL A 49 1.91 -1.25 -11.43
CA VAL A 49 1.46 -0.74 -10.13
C VAL A 49 0.80 0.62 -10.32
N HIS A 50 -0.25 0.88 -9.56
CA HIS A 50 -0.85 2.21 -9.49
C HIS A 50 -0.63 2.78 -8.08
N LEU A 51 0.21 3.80 -7.96
CA LEU A 51 0.30 4.63 -6.75
C LEU A 51 -0.58 5.86 -6.93
N SER A 52 -1.74 5.88 -6.26
CA SER A 52 -2.71 6.97 -6.41
C SER A 52 -2.23 8.27 -5.76
N GLY A 53 -2.98 9.34 -5.96
CA GLY A 53 -2.60 10.68 -5.50
C GLY A 53 -2.25 10.76 -4.02
N GLY A 54 -1.10 11.36 -3.73
CA GLY A 54 -0.61 11.56 -2.37
C GLY A 54 -0.15 10.31 -1.62
N VAL A 55 0.06 9.19 -2.30
CA VAL A 55 0.65 7.99 -1.69
C VAL A 55 2.07 8.28 -1.21
N GLY A 56 2.38 7.86 0.01
CA GLY A 56 3.71 7.93 0.60
C GLY A 56 4.35 6.54 0.74
N ILE A 57 5.32 6.22 -0.12
CA ILE A 57 6.16 5.03 0.04
C ILE A 57 7.43 5.44 0.77
N GLY A 58 7.69 4.80 1.91
CA GLY A 58 8.85 5.09 2.76
C GLY A 58 10.16 4.63 2.15
N GLY A 59 11.22 5.28 2.57
CA GLY A 59 12.59 4.94 2.20
C GLY A 59 13.35 4.21 3.30
N VAL A 60 14.64 3.95 3.06
CA VAL A 60 15.53 3.23 3.98
C VAL A 60 16.56 4.14 4.66
N LEU A 61 16.63 5.43 4.33
CA LEU A 61 17.72 6.31 4.75
C LEU A 61 17.41 7.14 6.01
N GLU A 62 16.16 7.54 6.22
CA GLU A 62 15.78 8.39 7.35
C GLU A 62 14.39 8.00 7.92
N PRO A 63 14.31 7.28 9.03
CA PRO A 63 15.41 6.60 9.74
C PRO A 63 15.94 5.39 8.95
N LEU A 64 17.18 4.96 9.28
CA LEU A 64 17.79 3.81 8.60
C LEU A 64 16.94 2.55 8.80
N GLN A 65 16.57 1.90 7.70
CA GLN A 65 15.77 0.68 7.68
C GLN A 65 16.58 -0.50 7.14
N ALA A 66 16.33 -1.69 7.68
CA ALA A 66 17.02 -2.91 7.26
C ALA A 66 16.56 -3.46 5.89
N ALA A 67 15.33 -3.13 5.48
CA ALA A 67 14.74 -3.59 4.23
C ALA A 67 13.97 -2.47 3.52
N PRO A 68 13.98 -2.42 2.18
CA PRO A 68 13.16 -1.49 1.42
C PRO A 68 11.69 -1.89 1.47
N VAL A 69 10.82 -0.91 1.26
CA VAL A 69 9.42 -1.18 0.92
C VAL A 69 9.37 -1.82 -0.46
N ILE A 70 8.55 -2.87 -0.59
CA ILE A 70 8.33 -3.57 -1.86
C ILE A 70 6.84 -3.55 -2.18
N ILE A 71 6.50 -3.02 -3.34
CA ILE A 71 5.15 -3.10 -3.91
C ILE A 71 5.26 -3.97 -5.16
N GLU A 72 4.67 -5.16 -5.11
CA GLU A 72 4.76 -6.11 -6.21
C GLU A 72 3.82 -5.78 -7.37
N ASP A 73 3.98 -6.54 -8.46
CA ASP A 73 3.29 -6.32 -9.72
C ASP A 73 1.77 -6.24 -9.57
N ASP A 74 1.16 -5.42 -10.40
CA ASP A 74 -0.29 -5.26 -10.52
C ASP A 74 -1.00 -4.80 -9.24
N ALA A 75 -0.27 -4.36 -8.21
CA ALA A 75 -0.86 -3.81 -7.01
C ALA A 75 -1.50 -2.44 -7.27
N PHE A 76 -2.57 -2.15 -6.55
CA PHE A 76 -3.23 -0.86 -6.53
C PHE A 76 -3.14 -0.25 -5.14
N VAL A 77 -2.52 0.92 -5.03
CA VAL A 77 -2.37 1.64 -3.76
C VAL A 77 -3.23 2.89 -3.81
N GLY A 78 -4.30 2.90 -3.03
CA GLY A 78 -5.28 3.98 -2.99
C GLY A 78 -4.72 5.30 -2.46
N SER A 79 -5.43 6.39 -2.74
CA SER A 79 -4.99 7.75 -2.40
C SER A 79 -4.65 7.90 -0.91
N ARG A 80 -3.57 8.63 -0.63
CA ARG A 80 -3.10 8.93 0.73
C ARG A 80 -2.71 7.71 1.57
N CYS A 81 -2.53 6.53 0.96
CA CYS A 81 -1.91 5.42 1.66
C CYS A 81 -0.47 5.73 2.04
N ILE A 82 -0.04 5.23 3.20
CA ILE A 82 1.34 5.28 3.67
C ILE A 82 1.84 3.84 3.83
N VAL A 83 2.95 3.51 3.18
CA VAL A 83 3.59 2.19 3.29
C VAL A 83 5.06 2.40 3.60
N VAL A 84 5.50 2.04 4.81
CA VAL A 84 6.84 2.37 5.31
C VAL A 84 7.47 1.17 6.06
N GLU A 85 8.70 1.33 6.52
CA GLU A 85 9.40 0.37 7.39
C GLU A 85 9.52 -1.04 6.78
N GLY A 86 9.85 -1.12 5.48
CA GLY A 86 10.11 -2.37 4.80
C GLY A 86 8.89 -3.27 4.59
N VAL A 87 7.68 -2.74 4.72
CA VAL A 87 6.45 -3.49 4.44
C VAL A 87 6.44 -3.95 2.98
N ARG A 88 5.97 -5.18 2.77
CA ARG A 88 5.77 -5.78 1.46
C ARG A 88 4.29 -5.87 1.13
N VAL A 89 3.90 -5.32 0.00
CA VAL A 89 2.56 -5.46 -0.58
C VAL A 89 2.69 -6.40 -1.76
N GLU A 90 2.15 -7.60 -1.61
CA GLU A 90 2.32 -8.65 -2.60
C GLU A 90 1.40 -8.47 -3.81
N LYS A 91 1.68 -9.27 -4.84
CA LYS A 91 1.11 -9.18 -6.19
C LYS A 91 -0.40 -8.99 -6.19
N GLU A 92 -0.88 -8.08 -7.04
CA GLU A 92 -2.29 -7.80 -7.26
C GLU A 92 -3.09 -7.34 -6.02
N ALA A 93 -2.43 -7.06 -4.89
CA ALA A 93 -3.13 -6.52 -3.73
C ALA A 93 -3.71 -5.12 -3.99
N VAL A 94 -4.80 -4.81 -3.32
CA VAL A 94 -5.51 -3.54 -3.42
C VAL A 94 -5.59 -2.90 -2.04
N LEU A 95 -4.97 -1.74 -1.88
CA LEU A 95 -5.11 -0.92 -0.67
C LEU A 95 -6.14 0.18 -0.93
N GLY A 96 -7.19 0.22 -0.12
CA GLY A 96 -8.14 1.33 -0.10
C GLY A 96 -7.47 2.63 0.35
N ALA A 97 -8.11 3.77 0.09
CA ALA A 97 -7.57 5.06 0.49
C ALA A 97 -7.29 5.13 2.01
N ASN A 98 -6.26 5.88 2.40
CA ASN A 98 -5.85 6.10 3.79
C ASN A 98 -5.42 4.84 4.57
N VAL A 99 -5.08 3.74 3.93
CA VAL A 99 -4.44 2.61 4.61
C VAL A 99 -3.02 3.02 5.01
N VAL A 100 -2.69 2.82 6.29
CA VAL A 100 -1.34 3.10 6.85
C VAL A 100 -0.71 1.79 7.30
N LEU A 101 0.43 1.45 6.69
CA LEU A 101 1.20 0.24 6.97
C LEU A 101 2.61 0.60 7.42
N THR A 102 2.91 0.26 8.66
CA THR A 102 4.25 0.26 9.24
C THR A 102 4.68 -1.17 9.55
N GLY A 103 5.92 -1.41 9.92
CA GLY A 103 6.39 -2.73 10.34
C GLY A 103 5.64 -3.30 11.56
N SER A 104 4.98 -2.44 12.34
CA SER A 104 4.22 -2.82 13.53
C SER A 104 2.69 -2.80 13.35
N THR A 105 2.20 -2.26 12.26
CA THR A 105 0.75 -2.21 11.99
C THR A 105 0.16 -3.62 11.98
N LYS A 106 -0.89 -3.86 12.78
CA LYS A 106 -1.67 -5.09 12.70
C LYS A 106 -2.43 -5.11 11.39
N ILE A 107 -2.32 -6.22 10.68
CA ILE A 107 -3.08 -6.53 9.46
C ILE A 107 -3.97 -7.70 9.82
N ILE A 108 -5.28 -7.52 9.79
CA ILE A 108 -6.23 -8.52 10.26
C ILE A 108 -7.10 -8.98 9.08
N ASP A 109 -7.01 -10.24 8.72
CA ASP A 109 -7.94 -10.86 7.77
C ASP A 109 -9.23 -11.24 8.49
N VAL A 110 -10.32 -10.60 8.08
CA VAL A 110 -11.67 -10.80 8.64
C VAL A 110 -12.59 -11.58 7.68
N THR A 111 -12.03 -12.21 6.65
CA THR A 111 -12.83 -12.95 5.64
C THR A 111 -13.25 -14.34 6.11
N GLY A 112 -12.52 -14.91 7.07
CA GLY A 112 -12.80 -16.22 7.65
C GLY A 112 -13.76 -16.19 8.86
N THR A 113 -13.96 -17.35 9.47
CA THR A 113 -14.76 -17.47 10.71
C THR A 113 -14.01 -17.02 11.96
N LYS A 114 -12.70 -16.87 11.86
CA LYS A 114 -11.79 -16.34 12.90
C LYS A 114 -10.84 -15.35 12.26
N PRO A 115 -10.46 -14.29 12.98
CA PRO A 115 -9.48 -13.35 12.47
C PRO A 115 -8.10 -14.01 12.35
N GLU A 116 -7.38 -13.69 11.27
CA GLU A 116 -5.98 -14.06 11.07
C GLU A 116 -5.13 -12.80 11.06
N GLU A 117 -4.03 -12.78 11.81
CA GLU A 117 -3.18 -11.59 11.93
C GLU A 117 -1.88 -11.74 11.12
N PHE A 118 -1.53 -10.69 10.39
CA PHE A 118 -0.27 -10.53 9.66
C PHE A 118 0.49 -9.31 10.17
N LYS A 119 1.79 -9.25 9.90
CA LYS A 119 2.64 -8.08 10.12
C LYS A 119 3.65 -7.94 9.00
N GLY A 120 3.91 -6.71 8.58
CA GLY A 120 4.94 -6.38 7.60
C GLY A 120 4.66 -6.89 6.18
N VAL A 121 3.57 -7.63 5.94
CA VAL A 121 3.21 -8.15 4.63
C VAL A 121 1.71 -8.11 4.39
N ILE A 122 1.31 -7.65 3.21
CA ILE A 122 -0.05 -7.81 2.70
C ILE A 122 -0.02 -8.98 1.72
N PRO A 123 -0.76 -10.07 1.99
CA PRO A 123 -0.80 -11.24 1.10
C PRO A 123 -1.33 -10.90 -0.29
N PRO A 124 -1.01 -11.71 -1.32
CA PRO A 124 -1.39 -11.42 -2.69
C PRO A 124 -2.91 -11.38 -2.87
N ARG A 125 -3.35 -10.50 -3.77
CA ARG A 125 -4.75 -10.31 -4.16
C ARG A 125 -5.66 -9.84 -3.02
N SER A 126 -5.13 -9.47 -1.86
CA SER A 126 -5.92 -8.98 -0.73
C SER A 126 -6.52 -7.61 -1.04
N VAL A 127 -7.78 -7.42 -0.63
CA VAL A 127 -8.45 -6.11 -0.63
C VAL A 127 -8.44 -5.60 0.80
N VAL A 128 -7.79 -4.46 1.01
CA VAL A 128 -7.46 -3.93 2.34
C VAL A 128 -8.09 -2.56 2.53
N ILE A 129 -8.66 -2.33 3.71
CA ILE A 129 -9.21 -1.03 4.12
C ILE A 129 -8.62 -0.58 5.46
N PRO A 130 -8.70 0.72 5.79
CA PRO A 130 -8.43 1.18 7.16
C PRO A 130 -9.41 0.57 8.14
N GLY A 131 -8.93 0.21 9.32
CA GLY A 131 -9.76 -0.32 10.40
C GLY A 131 -9.22 0.09 11.77
N SER A 132 -9.86 -0.42 12.81
CA SER A 132 -9.39 -0.27 14.19
C SER A 132 -9.71 -1.52 15.00
N TYR A 133 -8.97 -1.72 16.08
CA TYR A 133 -9.24 -2.73 17.09
C TYR A 133 -9.13 -2.14 18.48
N THR A 134 -9.90 -2.67 19.43
CA THR A 134 -9.84 -2.21 20.82
C THR A 134 -8.59 -2.73 21.50
N LYS A 135 -7.90 -1.85 22.23
CA LYS A 135 -6.75 -2.18 23.05
C LYS A 135 -6.91 -1.56 24.44
N THR A 136 -6.67 -2.37 25.46
CA THR A 136 -6.68 -1.93 26.85
C THR A 136 -5.35 -1.26 27.21
N PHE A 137 -5.44 -0.07 27.80
CA PHE A 137 -4.34 0.72 28.36
C PHE A 137 -4.62 0.99 29.84
N PRO A 138 -3.64 1.47 30.63
CA PRO A 138 -3.88 1.86 32.03
C PRO A 138 -5.00 2.89 32.23
N ALA A 139 -5.24 3.73 31.22
CA ALA A 139 -6.30 4.76 31.23
C ALA A 139 -7.66 4.27 30.71
N GLY A 140 -7.81 3.00 30.32
CA GLY A 140 -9.03 2.43 29.78
C GLY A 140 -8.88 1.82 28.39
N ASP A 141 -9.99 1.52 27.75
CA ASP A 141 -10.05 0.90 26.42
C ASP A 141 -10.10 1.98 25.34
N PHE A 142 -9.24 1.84 24.35
CA PHE A 142 -9.15 2.74 23.21
C PHE A 142 -9.06 1.97 21.90
N ASN A 143 -9.58 2.56 20.81
CA ASN A 143 -9.45 2.00 19.48
C ASN A 143 -8.12 2.42 18.87
N VAL A 144 -7.35 1.43 18.42
CA VAL A 144 -6.05 1.61 17.79
C VAL A 144 -6.18 1.28 16.31
N PRO A 145 -5.58 2.07 15.40
CA PRO A 145 -5.64 1.81 13.97
C PRO A 145 -5.05 0.45 13.59
N CYS A 146 -5.65 -0.18 12.58
CA CYS A 146 -5.14 -1.38 11.92
C CYS A 146 -5.52 -1.38 10.43
N ALA A 147 -5.06 -2.38 9.69
CA ALA A 147 -5.51 -2.64 8.34
C ALA A 147 -6.39 -3.90 8.34
N LEU A 148 -7.52 -3.85 7.66
CA LEU A 148 -8.43 -5.00 7.55
C LEU A 148 -8.41 -5.57 6.14
N ILE A 149 -8.10 -6.86 6.00
CA ILE A 149 -8.32 -7.61 4.76
C ILE A 149 -9.77 -8.05 4.74
N ILE A 150 -10.54 -7.54 3.77
CA ILE A 150 -11.98 -7.75 3.66
C ILE A 150 -12.38 -8.65 2.49
N GLY A 151 -11.42 -9.16 1.73
CA GLY A 151 -11.65 -10.02 0.58
C GLY A 151 -10.44 -10.20 -0.30
N LYS A 152 -10.65 -10.88 -1.42
CA LYS A 152 -9.64 -11.09 -2.46
C LYS A 152 -10.11 -10.45 -3.77
N ARG A 153 -9.16 -9.85 -4.49
CA ARG A 153 -9.38 -9.31 -5.82
C ARG A 153 -9.80 -10.44 -6.79
N LYS A 154 -10.89 -10.25 -7.52
CA LYS A 154 -11.39 -11.22 -8.51
C LYS A 154 -10.58 -11.08 -9.81
N GLU A 155 -10.32 -12.18 -10.51
CA GLU A 155 -9.52 -12.20 -11.75
C GLU A 155 -10.12 -11.38 -12.89
N SER A 156 -11.44 -11.35 -12.97
CA SER A 156 -12.20 -10.72 -14.05
C SER A 156 -12.41 -9.21 -13.88
N THR A 157 -11.92 -8.60 -12.80
CA THR A 157 -12.31 -7.24 -12.45
C THR A 157 -11.10 -6.31 -12.49
N ASN A 158 -11.23 -5.13 -13.10
CA ASN A 158 -10.16 -4.14 -13.06
C ASN A 158 -9.94 -3.63 -11.62
N LYS A 159 -8.77 -3.05 -11.36
CA LYS A 159 -8.33 -2.65 -10.01
C LYS A 159 -9.35 -1.80 -9.24
N LYS A 160 -9.97 -0.83 -9.91
CA LYS A 160 -10.95 0.09 -9.31
C LYS A 160 -12.28 -0.58 -8.98
N THR A 161 -12.74 -1.44 -9.86
CA THR A 161 -14.00 -2.17 -9.69
C THR A 161 -13.90 -3.21 -8.57
N SER A 162 -12.76 -3.86 -8.41
CA SER A 162 -12.53 -4.83 -7.32
C SER A 162 -12.65 -4.22 -5.93
N LEU A 163 -12.13 -3.01 -5.74
CA LEU A 163 -12.26 -2.31 -4.46
C LEU A 163 -13.72 -1.96 -4.18
N ASN A 164 -14.40 -1.36 -5.16
CA ASN A 164 -15.81 -0.98 -5.02
C ASN A 164 -16.73 -2.18 -4.74
N ASP A 165 -16.49 -3.31 -5.39
CA ASP A 165 -17.27 -4.54 -5.16
C ASP A 165 -17.05 -5.09 -3.75
N ALA A 166 -15.82 -5.09 -3.26
CA ALA A 166 -15.52 -5.54 -1.91
C ALA A 166 -16.16 -4.62 -0.85
N LEU A 167 -16.05 -3.30 -1.03
CA LEU A 167 -16.67 -2.33 -0.13
C LEU A 167 -18.19 -2.48 -0.08
N ARG A 168 -18.85 -2.65 -1.23
CA ARG A 168 -20.31 -2.88 -1.32
C ARG A 168 -20.72 -4.18 -0.65
N THR A 169 -19.97 -5.27 -0.87
CA THR A 169 -20.27 -6.58 -0.27
C THR A 169 -20.26 -6.54 1.26
N HIS A 170 -19.38 -5.73 1.82
CA HIS A 170 -19.27 -5.59 3.29
C HIS A 170 -20.00 -4.38 3.85
N ASN A 171 -20.83 -3.67 3.06
CA ASN A 171 -21.55 -2.45 3.46
C ASN A 171 -20.65 -1.38 4.09
N VAL A 172 -19.42 -1.28 3.63
CA VAL A 172 -18.49 -0.22 4.07
C VAL A 172 -18.76 1.03 3.22
N ALA A 173 -19.09 2.13 3.87
CA ALA A 173 -19.27 3.41 3.19
C ALA A 173 -17.95 3.89 2.57
N VAL A 174 -18.02 4.41 1.33
CA VAL A 174 -16.89 4.97 0.58
C VAL A 174 -16.95 6.49 0.66
#